data_962c008f5d0f058e994309ee7f1f5c9c
#
_entry.id   962c008f5d0f058e994309ee7f1f5c9c
#
_cell.length_a   1.000
_cell.length_b   1.000
_cell.length_c   1.000
_cell.angle_alpha   90.00
_cell.angle_beta   90.00
_cell.angle_gamma   90.00
#
_symmetry.space_group_name_H-M   'P 1'
#
loop_
_entity.id
_entity.type
_entity.pdbx_description
1 polymer ?
#
loop_
_entity_poly.entity_id
_entity_poly.type
_entity_poly.pdbx_seq_one_letter_code
_entity_poly.pdbx_strand_id
1 'polypeptide(L)'
;MDYQLQEGSINLPEGFQDRTVNMFILGDSIPAPLNITVSRDNLLPAEDLKAYIARQIKLIASKLRGYTLLDKKPAHLSASALLAGIQVDAYYLNDGRPVYQRQAAFEIAPGRILVFSTTSQADFSGKQNESWLQLLNSFEPRQRDAETSANADQD
;
A
#
# COMPACT_ATOMS: atom_id res chain seq x y z
N MET A 1 13.56 -17.49 -13.26
CA MET A 1 12.54 -16.48 -13.58
C MET A 1 13.21 -15.15 -13.81
N ASP A 2 13.00 -14.58 -14.99
CA ASP A 2 13.55 -13.27 -15.31
C ASP A 2 12.79 -12.17 -14.60
N TYR A 3 13.52 -11.27 -13.98
CA TYR A 3 12.94 -10.16 -13.25
C TYR A 3 13.53 -8.82 -13.73
N GLN A 4 12.66 -7.84 -13.96
CA GLN A 4 13.03 -6.54 -14.49
C GLN A 4 13.24 -5.54 -13.35
N LEU A 5 14.47 -5.06 -13.22
CA LEU A 5 14.80 -3.89 -12.40
C LEU A 5 14.82 -2.64 -13.31
N GLN A 6 14.89 -1.46 -12.71
CA GLN A 6 15.06 -0.23 -13.50
C GLN A 6 16.36 -0.25 -14.30
N GLU A 7 17.43 -0.81 -13.73
CA GLU A 7 18.77 -0.80 -14.32
C GLU A 7 18.99 -1.95 -15.31
N GLY A 8 18.16 -2.99 -15.26
CA GLY A 8 18.32 -4.15 -16.12
C GLY A 8 17.55 -5.35 -15.58
N SER A 9 17.82 -6.52 -16.11
CA SER A 9 17.14 -7.74 -15.70
C SER A 9 18.06 -8.65 -14.90
N ILE A 10 17.46 -9.44 -14.03
CA ILE A 10 18.15 -10.50 -13.28
C ILE A 10 17.36 -11.79 -13.45
N ASN A 11 18.04 -12.90 -13.23
CA ASN A 11 17.43 -14.22 -13.23
C ASN A 11 17.32 -14.72 -11.80
N LEU A 12 16.10 -14.72 -11.26
CA LEU A 12 15.87 -15.18 -9.89
C LEU A 12 15.97 -16.69 -9.79
N PRO A 13 16.68 -17.23 -8.78
CA PRO A 13 16.67 -18.65 -8.53
C PRO A 13 15.26 -19.17 -8.22
N GLU A 14 15.05 -20.45 -8.46
CA GLU A 14 13.78 -21.10 -8.14
C GLU A 14 13.48 -20.99 -6.64
N GLY A 15 12.21 -20.76 -6.30
CA GLY A 15 11.75 -20.66 -4.92
C GLY A 15 11.71 -19.24 -4.36
N PHE A 16 12.32 -18.27 -5.06
CA PHE A 16 12.24 -16.87 -4.64
C PHE A 16 10.91 -16.26 -5.07
N GLN A 17 10.32 -15.47 -4.18
CA GLN A 17 9.09 -14.72 -4.44
C GLN A 17 9.37 -13.24 -4.53
N ASP A 18 8.68 -12.57 -5.47
CA ASP A 18 8.76 -11.12 -5.58
C ASP A 18 7.97 -10.45 -4.45
N ARG A 19 8.69 -9.76 -3.57
CA ARG A 19 8.12 -8.97 -2.47
C ARG A 19 8.47 -7.50 -2.62
N THR A 20 8.37 -6.98 -3.84
CA THR A 20 8.76 -5.62 -4.15
C THR A 20 7.96 -4.61 -3.36
N VAL A 21 8.67 -3.67 -2.74
CA VAL A 21 8.11 -2.51 -2.06
C VAL A 21 8.74 -1.27 -2.68
N ASN A 22 7.92 -0.32 -3.10
CA ASN A 22 8.39 0.99 -3.53
C ASN A 22 8.38 1.92 -2.32
N MET A 23 9.50 2.58 -2.06
CA MET A 23 9.63 3.49 -0.94
C MET A 23 10.07 4.87 -1.43
N PHE A 24 9.34 5.89 -1.00
CA PHE A 24 9.63 7.28 -1.32
C PHE A 24 9.77 8.05 0.00
N ILE A 25 10.81 8.86 0.11
CA ILE A 25 11.06 9.67 1.32
C ILE A 25 11.07 11.15 0.95
N LEU A 26 10.61 11.96 1.89
CA LEU A 26 10.64 13.41 1.73
C LEU A 26 11.97 13.94 2.22
N GLY A 27 12.73 14.58 1.30
CA GLY A 27 14.01 15.18 1.61
C GLY A 27 15.14 14.17 1.80
N ASP A 28 16.24 14.63 2.39
CA ASP A 28 17.48 13.86 2.53
C ASP A 28 17.79 13.46 3.98
N SER A 29 16.95 13.86 4.93
CA SER A 29 17.22 13.59 6.35
C SER A 29 16.97 12.12 6.70
N ILE A 30 17.72 11.63 7.69
CA ILE A 30 17.54 10.29 8.24
C ILE A 30 17.38 10.43 9.77
N PRO A 31 16.24 10.04 10.36
CA PRO A 31 15.04 9.50 9.71
C PRO A 31 14.29 10.56 8.89
N ALA A 32 13.63 10.13 7.85
CA ALA A 32 12.82 11.03 7.01
C ALA A 32 11.59 11.52 7.79
N PRO A 33 11.22 12.81 7.66
CA PRO A 33 10.04 13.34 8.35
C PRO A 33 8.73 12.76 7.81
N LEU A 34 8.72 12.28 6.57
CA LEU A 34 7.56 11.69 5.94
C LEU A 34 8.02 10.68 4.90
N ASN A 35 7.33 9.56 4.81
CA ASN A 35 7.58 8.57 3.78
C ASN A 35 6.28 8.10 3.16
N ILE A 36 6.37 7.51 1.98
CA ILE A 36 5.28 6.81 1.31
C ILE A 36 5.82 5.47 0.85
N THR A 37 5.11 4.39 1.17
CA THR A 37 5.44 3.07 0.65
C THR A 37 4.26 2.51 -0.14
N VAL A 38 4.57 1.76 -1.18
CA VAL A 38 3.59 1.01 -1.97
C VAL A 38 4.03 -0.44 -1.93
N SER A 39 3.18 -1.29 -1.36
CA SER A 39 3.44 -2.72 -1.23
C SER A 39 2.32 -3.53 -1.84
N ARG A 40 2.56 -4.83 -2.02
CA ARG A 40 1.62 -5.75 -2.64
C ARG A 40 1.36 -6.90 -1.69
N ASP A 41 0.11 -7.38 -1.71
CA ASP A 41 -0.28 -8.54 -0.90
C ASP A 41 -1.38 -9.31 -1.64
N ASN A 42 -1.75 -10.45 -1.10
CA ASN A 42 -2.81 -11.29 -1.65
C ASN A 42 -3.84 -11.57 -0.58
N LEU A 43 -5.10 -11.69 -1.01
CA LEU A 43 -6.15 -12.19 -0.15
C LEU A 43 -5.94 -13.68 0.11
N LEU A 44 -6.29 -14.13 1.31
CA LEU A 44 -6.39 -15.56 1.59
C LEU A 44 -7.63 -16.13 0.89
N PRO A 45 -7.70 -17.47 0.68
CA PRO A 45 -8.90 -18.09 0.13
C PRO A 45 -10.15 -17.69 0.91
N ALA A 46 -11.20 -17.28 0.20
CA ALA A 46 -12.49 -16.82 0.74
C ALA A 46 -12.42 -15.53 1.57
N GLU A 47 -11.30 -14.82 1.55
CA GLU A 47 -11.13 -13.55 2.26
C GLU A 47 -11.52 -12.40 1.34
N ASP A 48 -12.32 -11.45 1.85
CA ASP A 48 -12.57 -10.18 1.17
C ASP A 48 -11.65 -9.09 1.72
N LEU A 49 -11.72 -7.89 1.15
CA LEU A 49 -10.87 -6.77 1.58
C LEU A 49 -11.11 -6.40 3.04
N LYS A 50 -12.36 -6.42 3.49
CA LYS A 50 -12.72 -6.09 4.86
C LYS A 50 -12.09 -7.08 5.86
N ALA A 51 -12.16 -8.37 5.56
CA ALA A 51 -11.52 -9.41 6.38
C ALA A 51 -9.99 -9.30 6.34
N TYR A 52 -9.42 -8.98 5.19
CA TYR A 52 -8.00 -8.71 5.04
C TYR A 52 -7.55 -7.57 5.95
N ILE A 53 -8.25 -6.45 5.95
CA ILE A 53 -7.93 -5.29 6.79
C ILE A 53 -7.99 -5.67 8.28
N ALA A 54 -9.03 -6.39 8.69
CA ALA A 54 -9.16 -6.85 10.08
C ALA A 54 -7.98 -7.74 10.49
N ARG A 55 -7.56 -8.65 9.62
CA ARG A 55 -6.41 -9.52 9.83
C ARG A 55 -5.11 -8.73 9.93
N GLN A 56 -4.91 -7.73 9.06
CA GLN A 56 -3.72 -6.89 9.07
C GLN A 56 -3.64 -6.03 10.34
N ILE A 57 -4.74 -5.43 10.77
CA ILE A 57 -4.79 -4.64 12.00
C ILE A 57 -4.38 -5.50 13.19
N LYS A 58 -4.94 -6.70 13.30
CA LYS A 58 -4.62 -7.64 14.38
C LYS A 58 -3.15 -8.03 14.39
N LEU A 59 -2.60 -8.30 13.21
CA LEU A 59 -1.19 -8.68 13.05
C LEU A 59 -0.26 -7.52 13.46
N ILE A 60 -0.53 -6.31 12.98
CA ILE A 60 0.28 -5.13 13.27
C ILE A 60 0.19 -4.79 14.76
N ALA A 61 -1.01 -4.84 15.35
CA ALA A 61 -1.21 -4.56 16.77
C ALA A 61 -0.43 -5.54 17.66
N SER A 62 -0.24 -6.78 17.21
CA SER A 62 0.53 -7.77 17.95
C SER A 62 2.04 -7.51 17.92
N LYS A 63 2.53 -6.76 16.92
CA LYS A 63 3.96 -6.51 16.70
C LYS A 63 4.42 -5.14 17.17
N LEU A 64 3.53 -4.15 17.18
CA LEU A 64 3.87 -2.76 17.50
C LEU A 64 3.35 -2.37 18.88
N ARG A 65 4.23 -1.77 19.68
CA ARG A 65 3.88 -1.34 21.04
C ARG A 65 2.93 -0.16 21.01
N GLY A 66 1.87 -0.22 21.82
CA GLY A 66 0.94 0.89 21.95
C GLY A 66 0.11 1.19 20.72
N TYR A 67 -0.08 0.21 19.83
CA TYR A 67 -0.87 0.40 18.63
C TYR A 67 -2.30 0.81 18.98
N THR A 68 -2.74 1.94 18.43
CA THR A 68 -4.05 2.50 18.68
C THR A 68 -4.71 2.84 17.35
N LEU A 69 -5.85 2.21 17.09
CA LEU A 69 -6.66 2.50 15.90
C LEU A 69 -7.36 3.83 16.10
N LEU A 70 -7.17 4.78 15.17
CA LEU A 70 -7.81 6.10 15.22
C LEU A 70 -9.05 6.16 14.34
N ASP A 71 -8.97 5.62 13.11
CA ASP A 71 -10.06 5.69 12.16
C ASP A 71 -9.95 4.56 11.14
N LYS A 72 -11.10 4.15 10.61
CA LYS A 72 -11.21 3.15 9.55
C LYS A 72 -12.36 3.57 8.66
N LYS A 73 -12.08 3.88 7.41
CA LYS A 73 -13.07 4.47 6.51
C LYS A 73 -12.87 4.01 5.08
N PRO A 74 -13.91 4.13 4.23
CA PRO A 74 -13.76 3.87 2.81
C PRO A 74 -12.75 4.82 2.17
N ALA A 75 -12.06 4.32 1.16
CA ALA A 75 -11.13 5.09 0.34
C ALA A 75 -11.32 4.72 -1.12
N HIS A 76 -10.84 5.57 -2.02
CA HIS A 76 -10.90 5.33 -3.45
C HIS A 76 -9.53 5.57 -4.06
N LEU A 77 -9.17 4.72 -5.01
CA LEU A 77 -7.93 4.82 -5.79
C LEU A 77 -8.30 5.16 -7.22
N SER A 78 -7.55 6.10 -7.81
CA SER A 78 -7.77 6.58 -9.18
C SER A 78 -9.05 7.42 -9.31
N ALA A 79 -8.89 8.67 -9.77
CA ALA A 79 -10.02 9.55 -10.03
C ALA A 79 -10.87 9.05 -11.20
N SER A 80 -10.27 8.34 -12.18
CA SER A 80 -10.96 7.82 -13.35
C SER A 80 -11.61 6.46 -13.11
N ALA A 81 -10.91 5.54 -12.41
CA ALA A 81 -11.36 4.17 -12.21
C ALA A 81 -12.17 3.98 -10.93
N LEU A 82 -12.03 4.86 -9.94
CA LEU A 82 -12.73 4.84 -8.65
C LEU A 82 -12.70 3.47 -7.98
N LEU A 83 -11.51 2.89 -7.88
CA LEU A 83 -11.33 1.60 -7.23
C LEU A 83 -11.60 1.74 -5.74
N ALA A 84 -12.51 0.94 -5.21
CA ALA A 84 -12.89 1.00 -3.82
C ALA A 84 -11.83 0.34 -2.92
N GLY A 85 -11.60 0.93 -1.75
CA GLY A 85 -10.67 0.42 -0.78
C GLY A 85 -11.04 0.83 0.63
N ILE A 86 -10.15 0.54 1.56
CA ILE A 86 -10.30 0.87 2.98
C ILE A 86 -9.03 1.55 3.46
N GLN A 87 -9.22 2.68 4.15
CA GLN A 87 -8.14 3.42 4.80
C GLN A 87 -8.18 3.20 6.30
N VAL A 88 -7.01 3.00 6.88
CA VAL A 88 -6.84 2.80 8.33
C VAL A 88 -5.83 3.83 8.83
N ASP A 89 -6.24 4.63 9.80
CA ASP A 89 -5.37 5.58 10.50
C ASP A 89 -5.14 5.05 11.92
N ALA A 90 -3.88 5.05 12.34
CA ALA A 90 -3.49 4.54 13.65
C ALA A 90 -2.21 5.24 14.11
N TYR A 91 -1.85 5.05 15.37
CA TYR A 91 -0.50 5.36 15.83
C TYR A 91 0.03 4.22 16.69
N TYR A 92 1.34 4.18 16.83
CA TYR A 92 2.02 3.27 17.73
C TYR A 92 3.20 4.00 18.38
N LEU A 93 3.81 3.36 19.38
CA LEU A 93 4.92 3.97 20.10
C LEU A 93 6.24 3.35 19.65
N ASN A 94 7.18 4.21 19.28
CA ASN A 94 8.57 3.87 18.99
C ASN A 94 9.47 4.65 19.93
N ASP A 95 10.16 3.95 20.84
CA ASP A 95 10.95 4.55 21.91
C ASP A 95 10.16 5.58 22.73
N GLY A 96 8.88 5.26 23.04
CA GLY A 96 7.99 6.12 23.81
C GLY A 96 7.39 7.29 23.02
N ARG A 97 7.71 7.44 21.74
CA ARG A 97 7.21 8.52 20.90
C ARG A 97 6.15 8.00 19.93
N PRO A 98 5.05 8.74 19.71
CA PRO A 98 4.04 8.31 18.78
C PRO A 98 4.54 8.39 17.33
N VAL A 99 4.24 7.35 16.56
CA VAL A 99 4.40 7.33 15.10
C VAL A 99 3.01 7.16 14.51
N TYR A 100 2.56 8.14 13.75
CA TYR A 100 1.27 8.11 13.08
C TYR A 100 1.41 7.37 11.76
N GLN A 101 0.49 6.46 11.50
CA GLN A 101 0.51 5.60 10.32
C GLN A 101 -0.84 5.65 9.64
N ARG A 102 -0.81 5.80 8.32
CA ARG A 102 -1.98 5.72 7.46
C ARG A 102 -1.73 4.68 6.40
N GLN A 103 -2.69 3.78 6.22
CA GLN A 103 -2.65 2.77 5.18
C GLN A 103 -3.96 2.76 4.42
N ALA A 104 -3.88 2.62 3.10
CA ALA A 104 -5.05 2.42 2.26
C ALA A 104 -4.79 1.22 1.37
N ALA A 105 -5.70 0.26 1.39
CA ALA A 105 -5.58 -0.99 0.65
C ALA A 105 -6.70 -1.10 -0.37
N PHE A 106 -6.34 -1.57 -1.57
CA PHE A 106 -7.25 -1.66 -2.71
C PHE A 106 -7.07 -2.99 -3.40
N GLU A 107 -8.17 -3.67 -3.68
CA GLU A 107 -8.12 -4.88 -4.50
C GLU A 107 -8.09 -4.45 -5.98
N ILE A 108 -6.91 -4.49 -6.59
CA ILE A 108 -6.68 -4.00 -7.96
C ILE A 108 -6.97 -5.06 -9.02
N ALA A 109 -7.00 -6.31 -8.63
CA ALA A 109 -7.35 -7.48 -9.46
C ALA A 109 -7.84 -8.57 -8.51
N PRO A 110 -8.54 -9.60 -9.00
CA PRO A 110 -9.06 -10.63 -8.10
C PRO A 110 -7.99 -11.22 -7.18
N GLY A 111 -8.18 -11.06 -5.88
CA GLY A 111 -7.27 -11.55 -4.84
C GLY A 111 -5.98 -10.77 -4.67
N ARG A 112 -5.72 -9.73 -5.46
CA ARG A 112 -4.47 -8.95 -5.43
C ARG A 112 -4.69 -7.59 -4.80
N ILE A 113 -3.92 -7.30 -3.76
CA ILE A 113 -4.03 -6.08 -2.98
C ILE A 113 -2.84 -5.16 -3.23
N LEU A 114 -3.12 -3.89 -3.47
CA LEU A 114 -2.12 -2.82 -3.50
C LEU A 114 -2.32 -1.97 -2.25
N VAL A 115 -1.24 -1.77 -1.48
CA VAL A 115 -1.28 -1.04 -0.21
C VAL A 115 -0.41 0.20 -0.31
N PHE A 116 -1.01 1.35 -0.07
CA PHE A 116 -0.30 2.62 0.10
C PHE A 116 -0.21 2.90 1.59
N SER A 117 0.98 3.27 2.07
CA SER A 117 1.14 3.66 3.46
C SER A 117 2.04 4.87 3.61
N THR A 118 1.81 5.61 4.67
CA THR A 118 2.62 6.77 5.03
C THR A 118 2.76 6.82 6.55
N THR A 119 3.92 7.25 7.03
CA THR A 119 4.16 7.44 8.45
C THR A 119 4.66 8.84 8.71
N SER A 120 4.32 9.37 9.88
CA SER A 120 4.74 10.70 10.31
C SER A 120 4.96 10.71 11.82
N GLN A 121 5.87 11.57 12.28
CA GLN A 121 6.14 11.73 13.72
C GLN A 121 5.08 12.58 14.42
N ALA A 122 4.22 13.26 13.64
CA ALA A 122 3.09 14.04 14.15
C ALA A 122 1.83 13.66 13.39
N ASP A 123 0.66 13.96 13.95
CA ASP A 123 -0.59 13.73 13.26
C ASP A 123 -0.61 14.46 11.92
N PHE A 124 -1.33 13.87 10.96
CA PHE A 124 -1.32 14.39 9.59
C PHE A 124 -2.02 15.74 9.51
N SER A 125 -1.33 16.73 8.95
CA SER A 125 -1.86 18.08 8.73
C SER A 125 -2.89 18.09 7.59
N GLY A 126 -3.65 19.18 7.48
CA GLY A 126 -4.57 19.36 6.36
C GLY A 126 -3.88 19.29 5.00
N LYS A 127 -2.66 19.86 4.90
CA LYS A 127 -1.87 19.81 3.68
C LYS A 127 -1.43 18.38 3.35
N GLN A 128 -1.03 17.61 4.36
CA GLN A 128 -0.67 16.20 4.17
C GLN A 128 -1.87 15.36 3.76
N ASN A 129 -3.05 15.64 4.32
CA ASN A 129 -4.30 14.98 3.93
C ASN A 129 -4.63 15.27 2.46
N GLU A 130 -4.48 16.51 2.00
CA GLU A 130 -4.70 16.86 0.60
C GLU A 130 -3.71 16.15 -0.32
N SER A 131 -2.43 16.14 0.04
CA SER A 131 -1.39 15.48 -0.75
C SER A 131 -1.65 13.98 -0.86
N TRP A 132 -2.12 13.37 0.22
CA TRP A 132 -2.49 11.96 0.25
C TRP A 132 -3.64 11.67 -0.73
N LEU A 133 -4.70 12.47 -0.70
CA LEU A 133 -5.82 12.31 -1.61
C LEU A 133 -5.40 12.52 -3.07
N GLN A 134 -4.55 13.52 -3.33
CA GLN A 134 -4.02 13.75 -4.68
C GLN A 134 -3.20 12.56 -5.16
N LEU A 135 -2.38 11.97 -4.28
CA LEU A 135 -1.60 10.78 -4.60
C LEU A 135 -2.51 9.63 -5.03
N LEU A 136 -3.52 9.31 -4.21
CA LEU A 136 -4.43 8.20 -4.52
C LEU A 136 -5.24 8.47 -5.78
N ASN A 137 -5.69 9.71 -5.99
CA ASN A 137 -6.45 10.08 -7.18
C ASN A 137 -5.60 10.06 -8.46
N SER A 138 -4.29 10.23 -8.34
CA SER A 138 -3.38 10.25 -9.49
C SER A 138 -3.08 8.86 -10.06
N PHE A 139 -3.44 7.80 -9.34
CA PHE A 139 -3.19 6.45 -9.81
C PHE A 139 -3.96 6.18 -11.11
N GLU A 140 -3.27 5.64 -12.09
CA GLU A 140 -3.86 5.22 -13.35
C GLU A 140 -3.51 3.75 -13.59
N PRO A 141 -4.52 2.87 -13.71
CA PRO A 141 -4.26 1.47 -14.04
C PRO A 141 -3.55 1.36 -15.40
N ARG A 142 -2.65 0.40 -15.52
CA ARG A 142 -1.98 0.16 -16.79
C ARG A 142 -2.97 -0.37 -17.82
N GLN A 143 -3.17 0.36 -18.90
CA GLN A 143 -3.94 -0.11 -20.05
C GLN A 143 -3.27 -1.33 -20.71
N ARG A 144 -1.94 -1.37 -20.62
CA ARG A 144 -1.13 -2.44 -21.21
C ARG A 144 -1.47 -3.82 -20.66
N ASP A 145 -1.80 -3.93 -19.36
CA ASP A 145 -2.17 -5.20 -18.75
C ASP A 145 -3.53 -5.69 -19.27
N ALA A 146 -4.46 -4.77 -19.50
CA ALA A 146 -5.76 -5.09 -20.10
C ALA A 146 -5.60 -5.55 -21.56
N GLU A 147 -4.76 -4.89 -22.34
CA GLU A 147 -4.48 -5.27 -23.72
C GLU A 147 -3.81 -6.64 -23.82
N THR A 148 -2.84 -6.92 -22.94
CA THR A 148 -2.17 -8.22 -22.87
C THR A 148 -3.13 -9.32 -22.52
N SER A 149 -4.03 -9.10 -21.57
CA SER A 149 -5.06 -10.07 -21.21
C SER A 149 -6.04 -10.32 -22.36
N ALA A 150 -6.46 -9.27 -23.07
CA ALA A 150 -7.35 -9.40 -24.22
C ALA A 150 -6.68 -10.19 -25.36
N ASN A 151 -5.40 -9.95 -25.61
CA ASN A 151 -4.65 -10.69 -26.63
C ASN A 151 -4.45 -12.16 -26.25
N ALA A 152 -4.24 -12.45 -24.97
CA ALA A 152 -4.12 -13.84 -24.48
C ALA A 152 -5.43 -14.61 -24.67
N ASP A 153 -6.57 -13.96 -24.51
CA ASP A 153 -7.88 -14.56 -24.68
C ASP A 153 -8.21 -14.85 -26.17
N GLN A 154 -7.51 -14.23 -27.10
CA GLN A 154 -7.72 -14.43 -28.55
C GLN A 154 -6.89 -15.57 -29.13
N ASP A 155 -5.89 -16.02 -28.43
CA ASP A 155 -5.04 -17.13 -28.84
C ASP A 155 -5.56 -18.47 -28.28
#